data_a362b5bbdb0931581122629e7975be73
#
_entry.id   a362b5bbdb0931581122629e7975be73
#
_cell.length_a   1.000
_cell.length_b   1.000
_cell.length_c   1.000
_cell.angle_alpha   90.00
_cell.angle_beta   90.00
_cell.angle_gamma   90.00
#
_symmetry.space_group_name_H-M   'P 1'
#
loop_
_entity.id
_entity.type
_entity.pdbx_description
1 polymer ?
#
loop_
_entity_poly.entity_id
_entity_poly.type
_entity_poly.pdbx_seq_one_letter_code
_entity_poly.pdbx_strand_id
1 'polypeptide(L)'
;MTQLFIGLIAEGKTDYRFFQPIIEKTLTNIAFDCSGQIDIDVKVINCEKGDSFKDYVLNASKKGLQEYGISILIVHTDADDSNSIAAYDNKINPAKALLQTQPQNTHCNKIAALVPVRETESWMLADKDAFIKSIGTKKNINELNINGNPEDYTNPKERIENAIRIGREYMPKKLRTNLNISDLYSYLGQAIQINSLRNYNSFIDFENNIKSVFQELNLIPTQN
;
A
#
# COMPACT_ATOMS: atom_id res chain seq x y z
N MET A 1 10.53 -24.90 -6.68
CA MET A 1 9.59 -23.96 -6.05
C MET A 1 10.38 -23.13 -5.07
N THR A 2 10.45 -21.81 -5.27
CA THR A 2 11.19 -20.89 -4.41
C THR A 2 10.20 -20.23 -3.46
N GLN A 3 10.44 -20.29 -2.15
CA GLN A 3 9.63 -19.57 -1.16
C GLN A 3 10.24 -18.18 -0.94
N LEU A 4 9.41 -17.14 -1.02
CA LEU A 4 9.81 -15.76 -0.87
C LEU A 4 9.01 -15.10 0.28
N PHE A 5 9.69 -14.76 1.36
CA PHE A 5 9.10 -14.01 2.46
C PHE A 5 9.30 -12.50 2.23
N ILE A 6 8.21 -11.75 2.31
CA ILE A 6 8.20 -10.32 2.08
C ILE A 6 7.67 -9.62 3.33
N GLY A 7 8.46 -8.72 3.91
CA GLY A 7 8.06 -7.90 5.04
C GLY A 7 7.20 -6.72 4.59
N LEU A 8 6.25 -6.30 5.42
CA LEU A 8 5.47 -5.09 5.26
C LEU A 8 5.54 -4.24 6.52
N ILE A 9 5.89 -2.98 6.37
CA ILE A 9 5.68 -1.94 7.40
C ILE A 9 4.82 -0.81 6.86
N ALA A 10 3.99 -0.25 7.73
CA ALA A 10 3.10 0.87 7.42
C ALA A 10 2.97 1.83 8.59
N GLU A 11 2.49 3.05 8.33
CA GLU A 11 2.39 4.09 9.35
C GLU A 11 1.36 3.76 10.43
N GLY A 12 0.23 3.17 10.04
CA GLY A 12 -0.88 2.86 10.93
C GLY A 12 -1.44 1.44 10.80
N LYS A 13 -2.22 1.02 11.81
CA LYS A 13 -2.87 -0.31 11.81
C LYS A 13 -3.93 -0.47 10.71
N THR A 14 -4.56 0.62 10.31
CA THR A 14 -5.55 0.65 9.22
C THR A 14 -4.90 0.35 7.89
N ASP A 15 -3.69 0.88 7.67
CA ASP A 15 -2.95 0.73 6.42
C ASP A 15 -2.58 -0.72 6.18
N TYR A 16 -2.17 -1.47 7.20
CA TYR A 16 -1.95 -2.91 7.07
C TYR A 16 -3.17 -3.65 6.56
N ARG A 17 -4.36 -3.33 7.11
CA ARG A 17 -5.62 -3.97 6.71
C ARG A 17 -6.02 -3.66 5.26
N PHE A 18 -5.62 -2.49 4.77
CA PHE A 18 -5.87 -2.07 3.40
C PHE A 18 -4.82 -2.62 2.42
N PHE A 19 -3.53 -2.41 2.72
CA PHE A 19 -2.47 -2.73 1.78
C PHE A 19 -2.12 -4.21 1.69
N GLN A 20 -2.20 -4.98 2.78
CA GLN A 20 -1.79 -6.38 2.72
C GLN A 20 -2.50 -7.17 1.61
N PRO A 21 -3.85 -7.14 1.46
CA PRO A 21 -4.52 -7.83 0.36
C PRO A 21 -4.15 -7.30 -1.03
N ILE A 22 -3.91 -5.98 -1.16
CA ILE A 22 -3.48 -5.37 -2.43
C ILE A 22 -2.08 -5.84 -2.80
N ILE A 23 -1.16 -5.83 -1.84
CA ILE A 23 0.21 -6.30 -2.01
C ILE A 23 0.22 -7.77 -2.43
N GLU A 24 -0.51 -8.64 -1.74
CA GLU A 24 -0.61 -10.06 -2.06
C GLU A 24 -1.11 -10.30 -3.48
N LYS A 25 -2.16 -9.59 -3.92
CA LYS A 25 -2.65 -9.65 -5.30
C LYS A 25 -1.60 -9.15 -6.31
N THR A 26 -0.95 -8.02 -6.02
CA THR A 26 0.08 -7.43 -6.89
C THR A 26 1.26 -8.38 -7.05
N LEU A 27 1.76 -8.92 -5.95
CA LEU A 27 2.86 -9.88 -5.95
C LEU A 27 2.50 -11.16 -6.68
N THR A 28 1.28 -11.68 -6.50
CA THR A 28 0.78 -12.84 -7.25
C THR A 28 0.79 -12.58 -8.75
N ASN A 29 0.34 -11.39 -9.19
CA ASN A 29 0.38 -11.02 -10.60
C ASN A 29 1.82 -10.95 -11.13
N ILE A 30 2.75 -10.36 -10.38
CA ILE A 30 4.16 -10.24 -10.77
C ILE A 30 4.84 -11.63 -10.77
N ALA A 31 4.44 -12.55 -9.88
CA ALA A 31 5.00 -13.90 -9.81
C ALA A 31 4.78 -14.71 -11.10
N PHE A 32 3.74 -14.39 -11.90
CA PHE A 32 3.54 -15.01 -13.22
C PHE A 32 4.60 -14.62 -14.25
N ASP A 33 5.27 -13.48 -14.04
CA ASP A 33 6.37 -13.02 -14.91
C ASP A 33 7.73 -13.59 -14.49
N CYS A 34 7.79 -14.35 -13.39
CA CYS A 34 9.05 -14.87 -12.83
C CYS A 34 9.55 -16.11 -13.54
N SER A 35 10.88 -16.28 -13.54
CA SER A 35 11.56 -17.47 -14.08
C SER A 35 11.44 -18.66 -13.11
N GLY A 36 10.26 -19.28 -13.04
CA GLY A 36 9.98 -20.42 -12.19
C GLY A 36 8.82 -20.21 -11.22
N GLN A 37 8.47 -21.26 -10.50
CA GLN A 37 7.37 -21.21 -9.55
C GLN A 37 7.83 -20.59 -8.23
N ILE A 38 7.19 -19.47 -7.84
CA ILE A 38 7.46 -18.74 -6.60
C ILE A 38 6.22 -18.81 -5.70
N ASP A 39 6.43 -19.18 -4.44
CA ASP A 39 5.46 -19.11 -3.36
C ASP A 39 5.76 -17.86 -2.50
N ILE A 40 4.79 -16.97 -2.36
CA ILE A 40 4.98 -15.67 -1.71
C ILE A 40 4.17 -15.61 -0.42
N ASP A 41 4.82 -15.21 0.66
CA ASP A 41 4.20 -15.00 1.96
C ASP A 41 4.52 -13.60 2.49
N VAL A 42 3.49 -12.78 2.74
CA VAL A 42 3.63 -11.41 3.23
C VAL A 42 3.52 -11.38 4.75
N LYS A 43 4.56 -10.91 5.42
CA LYS A 43 4.65 -10.78 6.88
C LYS A 43 4.56 -9.32 7.32
N VAL A 44 3.58 -8.98 8.14
CA VAL A 44 3.53 -7.68 8.81
C VAL A 44 4.60 -7.65 9.90
N ILE A 45 5.53 -6.69 9.79
CA ILE A 45 6.64 -6.55 10.73
C ILE A 45 6.27 -5.54 11.82
N ASN A 46 5.96 -6.05 13.00
CA ASN A 46 5.70 -5.21 14.16
C ASN A 46 7.01 -4.95 14.91
N CYS A 47 7.54 -3.73 14.84
CA CYS A 47 8.75 -3.32 15.54
C CYS A 47 8.60 -1.91 16.12
N GLU A 48 9.56 -1.51 16.95
CA GLU A 48 9.64 -0.14 17.45
C GLU A 48 9.95 0.83 16.31
N LYS A 49 9.27 1.97 16.29
CA LYS A 49 9.46 2.98 15.25
C LYS A 49 10.80 3.71 15.35
N GLY A 50 11.40 3.78 16.57
CA GLY A 50 12.60 4.57 16.82
C GLY A 50 12.31 6.08 16.77
N ASP A 51 13.38 6.89 16.67
CA ASP A 51 13.29 8.35 16.71
C ASP A 51 13.04 8.97 15.32
N SER A 52 13.22 8.19 14.26
CA SER A 52 13.04 8.64 12.88
C SER A 52 12.47 7.55 11.98
N PHE A 53 11.98 7.96 10.81
CA PHE A 53 11.53 7.01 9.78
C PHE A 53 12.65 6.03 9.35
N LYS A 54 13.91 6.51 9.29
CA LYS A 54 15.07 5.65 8.97
C LYS A 54 15.29 4.57 10.04
N ASP A 55 15.13 4.93 11.31
CA ASP A 55 15.28 3.98 12.41
C ASP A 55 14.18 2.95 12.38
N TYR A 56 12.95 3.36 12.07
CA TYR A 56 11.82 2.45 11.88
C TYR A 56 12.10 1.42 10.78
N VAL A 57 12.54 1.87 9.61
CA VAL A 57 12.89 1.01 8.49
C VAL A 57 14.06 0.08 8.85
N LEU A 58 15.08 0.58 9.55
CA LEU A 58 16.23 -0.20 10.00
C LEU A 58 15.81 -1.31 10.97
N ASN A 59 15.02 -0.97 12.00
CA ASN A 59 14.52 -1.93 12.98
C ASN A 59 13.64 -3.01 12.31
N ALA A 60 12.76 -2.61 11.39
CA ALA A 60 11.91 -3.52 10.64
C ALA A 60 12.71 -4.48 9.74
N SER A 61 13.71 -3.94 9.05
CA SER A 61 14.60 -4.71 8.19
C SER A 61 15.36 -5.78 8.97
N LYS A 62 15.93 -5.41 10.11
CA LYS A 62 16.65 -6.32 11.01
C LYS A 62 15.71 -7.40 11.56
N LYS A 63 14.60 -6.98 12.14
CA LYS A 63 13.62 -7.89 12.75
C LYS A 63 13.01 -8.83 11.71
N GLY A 64 12.61 -8.28 10.56
CA GLY A 64 12.02 -9.08 9.48
C GLY A 64 12.96 -10.16 8.97
N LEU A 65 14.25 -9.85 8.79
CA LEU A 65 15.25 -10.84 8.41
C LEU A 65 15.44 -11.90 9.50
N GLN A 66 15.57 -11.50 10.75
CA GLN A 66 15.87 -12.39 11.86
C GLN A 66 14.71 -13.33 12.22
N GLU A 67 13.46 -12.84 12.21
CA GLU A 67 12.31 -13.63 12.65
C GLU A 67 11.64 -14.39 11.50
N TYR A 68 11.66 -13.83 10.28
CA TYR A 68 10.91 -14.38 9.14
C TYR A 68 11.77 -14.71 7.92
N GLY A 69 13.05 -14.34 7.92
CA GLY A 69 13.92 -14.54 6.76
C GLY A 69 13.47 -13.75 5.52
N ILE A 70 12.91 -12.53 5.70
CA ILE A 70 12.42 -11.75 4.58
C ILE A 70 13.53 -11.43 3.57
N SER A 71 13.20 -11.54 2.30
CA SER A 71 14.08 -11.17 1.19
C SER A 71 13.84 -9.75 0.68
N ILE A 72 12.64 -9.21 0.92
CA ILE A 72 12.21 -7.88 0.51
C ILE A 72 11.45 -7.23 1.67
N LEU A 73 11.65 -5.94 1.89
CA LEU A 73 10.84 -5.14 2.80
C LEU A 73 10.02 -4.13 2.01
N ILE A 74 8.70 -4.23 2.02
CA ILE A 74 7.78 -3.22 1.52
C ILE A 74 7.60 -2.17 2.61
N VAL A 75 7.90 -0.92 2.24
CA VAL A 75 7.86 0.23 3.15
C VAL A 75 6.80 1.20 2.68
N HIS A 76 5.73 1.33 3.48
CA HIS A 76 4.68 2.30 3.25
C HIS A 76 4.94 3.60 4.01
N THR A 77 4.69 4.71 3.33
CA THR A 77 4.49 6.04 3.89
C THR A 77 3.58 6.84 2.97
N ASP A 78 2.71 7.66 3.53
CA ASP A 78 1.93 8.62 2.74
C ASP A 78 2.84 9.71 2.15
N ALA A 79 2.48 10.21 0.97
CA ALA A 79 3.20 11.32 0.35
C ALA A 79 2.96 12.65 1.09
N ASP A 80 1.79 12.79 1.74
CA ASP A 80 1.32 14.01 2.40
C ASP A 80 1.27 15.25 1.46
N ASP A 81 1.43 15.02 0.15
CA ASP A 81 1.50 16.06 -0.88
C ASP A 81 0.85 15.60 -2.20
N SER A 82 0.75 16.50 -3.18
CA SER A 82 0.23 16.27 -4.54
C SER A 82 1.09 15.37 -5.42
N ASN A 83 2.26 14.99 -4.94
CA ASN A 83 3.19 14.04 -5.56
C ASN A 83 4.05 13.36 -4.49
N SER A 84 4.76 12.30 -4.88
CA SER A 84 5.56 11.49 -3.97
C SER A 84 7.01 11.99 -3.76
N ILE A 85 7.45 13.05 -4.45
CA ILE A 85 8.85 13.48 -4.49
C ILE A 85 9.43 13.70 -3.10
N ALA A 86 8.75 14.52 -2.27
CA ALA A 86 9.21 14.82 -0.92
C ALA A 86 9.29 13.58 -0.02
N ALA A 87 8.35 12.63 -0.16
CA ALA A 87 8.38 11.37 0.58
C ALA A 87 9.58 10.51 0.17
N TYR A 88 9.88 10.44 -1.13
CA TYR A 88 11.08 9.75 -1.59
C TYR A 88 12.36 10.42 -1.09
N ASP A 89 12.48 11.75 -1.22
CA ASP A 89 13.72 12.47 -0.89
C ASP A 89 14.00 12.49 0.62
N ASN A 90 12.95 12.66 1.44
CA ASN A 90 13.11 12.84 2.88
C ASN A 90 12.96 11.55 3.69
N LYS A 91 12.25 10.53 3.17
CA LYS A 91 11.96 9.29 3.91
C LYS A 91 12.59 8.07 3.24
N ILE A 92 12.20 7.75 1.99
CA ILE A 92 12.56 6.48 1.33
C ILE A 92 14.04 6.41 0.95
N ASN A 93 14.55 7.40 0.20
CA ASN A 93 15.93 7.38 -0.28
C ASN A 93 16.96 7.40 0.87
N PRO A 94 16.80 8.20 1.92
CA PRO A 94 17.68 8.13 3.09
C PRO A 94 17.63 6.78 3.83
N ALA A 95 16.45 6.13 3.91
CA ALA A 95 16.34 4.81 4.51
C ALA A 95 17.02 3.73 3.66
N LYS A 96 16.82 3.77 2.32
CA LYS A 96 17.52 2.88 1.38
C LYS A 96 19.04 3.04 1.50
N ALA A 97 19.55 4.28 1.50
CA ALA A 97 20.97 4.56 1.64
C ALA A 97 21.55 4.01 2.94
N LEU A 98 20.85 4.19 4.07
CA LEU A 98 21.27 3.65 5.36
C LEU A 98 21.34 2.12 5.33
N LEU A 99 20.34 1.44 4.76
CA LEU A 99 20.34 -0.02 4.68
C LEU A 99 21.44 -0.59 3.80
N GLN A 100 21.86 0.12 2.75
CA GLN A 100 22.99 -0.29 1.90
C GLN A 100 24.33 -0.33 2.67
N THR A 101 24.44 0.42 3.77
CA THR A 101 25.65 0.41 4.62
C THR A 101 25.63 -0.72 5.66
N GLN A 102 24.48 -1.42 5.83
CA GLN A 102 24.36 -2.48 6.81
C GLN A 102 24.83 -3.85 6.27
N PRO A 103 25.37 -4.72 7.12
CA PRO A 103 25.71 -6.09 6.70
C PRO A 103 24.45 -6.86 6.25
N GLN A 104 24.53 -7.49 5.07
CA GLN A 104 23.40 -8.22 4.46
C GLN A 104 22.92 -9.42 5.29
N ASN A 105 23.76 -9.99 6.12
CA ASN A 105 23.41 -11.08 7.02
C ASN A 105 22.67 -10.64 8.30
N THR A 106 22.53 -9.33 8.51
CA THR A 106 21.84 -8.75 9.68
C THR A 106 20.61 -7.95 9.33
N HIS A 107 20.53 -7.45 8.09
CA HIS A 107 19.44 -6.58 7.62
C HIS A 107 18.99 -6.98 6.22
N CYS A 108 17.67 -6.94 5.97
CA CYS A 108 17.14 -7.00 4.61
C CYS A 108 17.38 -5.65 3.93
N ASN A 109 18.25 -5.61 2.93
CA ASN A 109 18.62 -4.37 2.22
C ASN A 109 17.83 -4.13 0.93
N LYS A 110 16.87 -4.98 0.60
CA LYS A 110 16.00 -4.84 -0.57
C LYS A 110 14.68 -4.19 -0.14
N ILE A 111 14.46 -2.95 -0.60
CA ILE A 111 13.25 -2.16 -0.27
C ILE A 111 12.43 -1.93 -1.53
N ALA A 112 11.12 -2.21 -1.45
CA ALA A 112 10.10 -1.71 -2.36
C ALA A 112 9.27 -0.62 -1.65
N ALA A 113 9.26 0.59 -2.21
CA ALA A 113 8.49 1.70 -1.64
C ALA A 113 7.03 1.64 -2.10
N LEU A 114 6.11 1.86 -1.17
CA LEU A 114 4.68 2.02 -1.38
C LEU A 114 4.29 3.41 -0.88
N VAL A 115 4.08 4.35 -1.80
CA VAL A 115 3.87 5.78 -1.48
C VAL A 115 2.64 6.29 -2.21
N PRO A 116 1.43 6.15 -1.64
CA PRO A 116 0.23 6.77 -2.19
C PRO A 116 0.38 8.29 -2.25
N VAL A 117 -0.07 8.90 -3.35
CA VAL A 117 -0.18 10.36 -3.44
C VAL A 117 -1.26 10.82 -2.47
N ARG A 118 -1.00 11.91 -1.76
CA ARG A 118 -1.74 12.40 -0.60
C ARG A 118 -1.64 11.40 0.56
N GLU A 119 -2.55 10.46 0.63
CA GLU A 119 -2.70 9.49 1.73
C GLU A 119 -3.32 8.18 1.22
N THR A 120 -3.27 7.14 2.03
CA THR A 120 -3.85 5.81 1.76
C THR A 120 -5.26 5.88 1.18
N GLU A 121 -6.07 6.84 1.62
CA GLU A 121 -7.46 7.04 1.23
C GLU A 121 -7.64 7.38 -0.25
N SER A 122 -6.62 7.92 -0.93
CA SER A 122 -6.69 8.12 -2.37
C SER A 122 -6.85 6.78 -3.11
N TRP A 123 -6.13 5.74 -2.69
CA TRP A 123 -6.28 4.41 -3.27
C TRP A 123 -7.59 3.73 -2.89
N MET A 124 -8.18 4.05 -1.73
CA MET A 124 -9.52 3.54 -1.36
C MET A 124 -10.62 4.01 -2.31
N LEU A 125 -10.43 5.13 -2.99
CA LEU A 125 -11.34 5.67 -4.02
C LEU A 125 -10.98 5.24 -5.45
N ALA A 126 -9.96 4.43 -5.65
CA ALA A 126 -9.51 4.03 -6.99
C ALA A 126 -10.54 3.17 -7.73
N ASP A 127 -11.22 2.28 -7.01
CA ASP A 127 -12.32 1.46 -7.52
C ASP A 127 -13.66 1.98 -6.97
N LYS A 128 -14.27 2.88 -7.76
CA LYS A 128 -15.49 3.59 -7.34
C LYS A 128 -16.69 2.66 -7.17
N ASP A 129 -16.77 1.59 -7.94
CA ASP A 129 -17.85 0.60 -7.85
C ASP A 129 -17.68 -0.22 -6.55
N ALA A 130 -16.47 -0.66 -6.23
CA ALA A 130 -16.18 -1.30 -4.96
C ALA A 130 -16.49 -0.38 -3.77
N PHE A 131 -16.15 0.91 -3.87
CA PHE A 131 -16.46 1.90 -2.84
C PHE A 131 -17.97 2.09 -2.65
N ILE A 132 -18.74 2.32 -3.74
CA ILE A 132 -20.20 2.50 -3.70
C ILE A 132 -20.86 1.27 -3.05
N LYS A 133 -20.42 0.08 -3.45
CA LYS A 133 -20.91 -1.18 -2.87
C LYS A 133 -20.59 -1.28 -1.39
N SER A 134 -19.41 -0.84 -0.96
CA SER A 134 -18.97 -0.90 0.44
C SER A 134 -19.82 -0.04 1.37
N ILE A 135 -20.26 1.13 0.92
CA ILE A 135 -21.11 2.03 1.70
C ILE A 135 -22.62 1.69 1.59
N GLY A 136 -22.98 0.75 0.72
CA GLY A 136 -24.35 0.23 0.61
C GLY A 136 -25.35 1.25 0.06
N THR A 137 -24.96 2.08 -0.92
CA THR A 137 -25.80 3.10 -1.53
C THR A 137 -26.17 2.78 -2.97
N LYS A 138 -27.26 3.39 -3.46
CA LYS A 138 -27.65 3.39 -4.89
C LYS A 138 -27.26 4.69 -5.60
N LYS A 139 -26.67 5.66 -4.87
CA LYS A 139 -26.21 6.92 -5.45
C LYS A 139 -24.99 6.66 -6.33
N ASN A 140 -24.90 7.45 -7.43
CA ASN A 140 -23.78 7.38 -8.35
C ASN A 140 -22.60 8.26 -7.90
N ILE A 141 -21.47 8.17 -8.63
CA ILE A 141 -20.22 8.87 -8.32
C ILE A 141 -20.37 10.40 -8.28
N ASN A 142 -21.27 10.99 -9.10
CA ASN A 142 -21.51 12.43 -9.12
C ASN A 142 -22.28 12.88 -7.88
N GLU A 143 -23.32 12.13 -7.51
CA GLU A 143 -24.10 12.40 -6.29
C GLU A 143 -23.27 12.29 -5.02
N LEU A 144 -22.26 11.39 -5.02
CA LEU A 144 -21.34 11.19 -3.91
C LEU A 144 -20.15 12.16 -3.93
N ASN A 145 -20.03 12.98 -4.99
CA ASN A 145 -18.92 13.89 -5.22
C ASN A 145 -17.53 13.19 -5.27
N ILE A 146 -17.46 11.97 -5.82
CA ILE A 146 -16.23 11.18 -5.96
C ILE A 146 -15.86 10.92 -7.42
N ASN A 147 -16.35 11.73 -8.37
CA ASN A 147 -16.17 11.58 -9.81
C ASN A 147 -14.79 12.03 -10.33
N GLY A 148 -14.00 12.74 -9.51
CA GLY A 148 -12.64 13.18 -9.88
C GLY A 148 -11.58 12.08 -9.76
N ASN A 149 -10.33 12.44 -10.12
CA ASN A 149 -9.17 11.63 -9.85
C ASN A 149 -8.87 11.66 -8.33
N PRO A 150 -8.80 10.54 -7.62
CA PRO A 150 -8.53 10.51 -6.19
C PRO A 150 -7.21 11.13 -5.76
N GLU A 151 -6.16 11.07 -6.57
CA GLU A 151 -4.85 11.68 -6.29
C GLU A 151 -4.89 13.22 -6.36
N ASP A 152 -5.91 13.81 -7.02
CA ASP A 152 -6.10 15.27 -7.09
C ASP A 152 -6.88 15.83 -5.88
N TYR A 153 -7.51 14.97 -5.07
CA TYR A 153 -8.22 15.44 -3.88
C TYR A 153 -7.24 15.89 -2.80
N THR A 154 -7.40 17.13 -2.35
CA THR A 154 -6.54 17.68 -1.28
C THR A 154 -6.67 16.91 0.03
N ASN A 155 -7.88 16.40 0.31
CA ASN A 155 -8.18 15.60 1.51
C ASN A 155 -9.06 14.40 1.11
N PRO A 156 -8.47 13.29 0.65
CA PRO A 156 -9.20 12.09 0.25
C PRO A 156 -10.03 11.49 1.38
N LYS A 157 -9.53 11.52 2.61
CA LYS A 157 -10.22 11.04 3.80
C LYS A 157 -11.53 11.76 4.05
N GLU A 158 -11.50 13.09 4.06
CA GLU A 158 -12.71 13.91 4.19
C GLU A 158 -13.68 13.65 3.03
N ARG A 159 -13.16 13.42 1.83
CA ARG A 159 -13.97 13.06 0.66
C ARG A 159 -14.74 11.76 0.89
N ILE A 160 -14.09 10.74 1.43
CA ILE A 160 -14.70 9.46 1.79
C ILE A 160 -15.76 9.65 2.88
N GLU A 161 -15.44 10.37 3.96
CA GLU A 161 -16.38 10.62 5.06
C GLU A 161 -17.64 11.35 4.57
N ASN A 162 -17.50 12.34 3.71
CA ASN A 162 -18.61 13.05 3.07
C ASN A 162 -19.42 12.11 2.16
N ALA A 163 -18.77 11.26 1.35
CA ALA A 163 -19.46 10.30 0.50
C ALA A 163 -20.25 9.27 1.32
N ILE A 164 -19.72 8.78 2.42
CA ILE A 164 -20.44 7.90 3.37
C ILE A 164 -21.69 8.62 3.89
N ARG A 165 -21.55 9.86 4.36
CA ARG A 165 -22.65 10.67 4.90
C ARG A 165 -23.75 10.88 3.85
N ILE A 166 -23.39 11.27 2.64
CA ILE A 166 -24.32 11.49 1.53
C ILE A 166 -24.97 10.16 1.11
N GLY A 167 -24.18 9.12 0.93
CA GLY A 167 -24.65 7.81 0.47
C GLY A 167 -25.67 7.16 1.41
N ARG A 168 -25.61 7.48 2.70
CA ARG A 168 -26.43 6.86 3.73
C ARG A 168 -27.51 7.80 4.31
N GLU A 169 -27.71 8.99 3.74
CA GLU A 169 -28.63 10.00 4.30
C GLU A 169 -30.09 9.55 4.40
N TYR A 170 -30.54 8.63 3.53
CA TYR A 170 -31.90 8.07 3.54
C TYR A 170 -32.09 6.90 4.50
N MET A 171 -31.01 6.42 5.11
CA MET A 171 -31.09 5.33 6.06
C MET A 171 -31.60 5.80 7.43
N PRO A 172 -32.25 4.93 8.23
CA PRO A 172 -32.56 5.25 9.61
C PRO A 172 -31.32 5.74 10.39
N LYS A 173 -31.50 6.69 11.31
CA LYS A 173 -30.40 7.35 12.04
C LYS A 173 -29.38 6.35 12.61
N LYS A 174 -29.84 5.25 13.21
CA LYS A 174 -28.98 4.20 13.77
C LYS A 174 -28.06 3.57 12.70
N LEU A 175 -28.56 3.34 11.49
CA LEU A 175 -27.79 2.75 10.41
C LEU A 175 -26.82 3.77 9.76
N ARG A 176 -27.19 5.05 9.73
CA ARG A 176 -26.31 6.11 9.18
C ARG A 176 -25.00 6.23 9.94
N THR A 177 -25.04 6.07 11.25
CA THR A 177 -23.89 6.28 12.14
C THR A 177 -23.06 5.02 12.38
N ASN A 178 -23.49 3.86 11.88
CA ASN A 178 -22.82 2.58 12.12
C ASN A 178 -21.66 2.28 11.18
N LEU A 179 -21.43 3.10 10.15
CA LEU A 179 -20.33 2.91 9.21
C LEU A 179 -19.36 4.09 9.31
N ASN A 180 -18.14 3.80 9.63
CA ASN A 180 -17.04 4.74 9.67
C ASN A 180 -16.01 4.37 8.61
N ILE A 181 -15.15 5.30 8.23
CA ILE A 181 -14.07 5.06 7.29
C ILE A 181 -13.17 3.90 7.74
N SER A 182 -12.92 3.77 9.05
CA SER A 182 -12.11 2.68 9.61
C SER A 182 -12.63 1.28 9.32
N ASP A 183 -13.92 1.14 9.04
CA ASP A 183 -14.57 -0.14 8.71
C ASP A 183 -14.32 -0.53 7.24
N LEU A 184 -13.95 0.43 6.40
CA LEU A 184 -13.80 0.24 4.96
C LEU A 184 -12.42 -0.28 4.54
N TYR A 185 -11.36 -0.03 5.32
CA TYR A 185 -9.99 -0.39 4.91
C TYR A 185 -9.84 -1.87 4.56
N SER A 186 -10.24 -2.77 5.46
CA SER A 186 -10.13 -4.21 5.21
C SER A 186 -11.00 -4.67 4.04
N TYR A 187 -12.23 -4.16 3.95
CA TYR A 187 -13.15 -4.53 2.88
C TYR A 187 -12.63 -4.04 1.51
N LEU A 188 -12.25 -2.77 1.41
CA LEU A 188 -11.76 -2.19 0.16
C LEU A 188 -10.43 -2.79 -0.26
N GLY A 189 -9.49 -3.05 0.68
CA GLY A 189 -8.25 -3.74 0.36
C GLY A 189 -8.48 -5.10 -0.31
N GLN A 190 -9.54 -5.82 0.12
CA GLN A 190 -9.93 -7.08 -0.51
C GLN A 190 -10.72 -6.89 -1.82
N ALA A 191 -11.62 -5.90 -1.89
CA ALA A 191 -12.56 -5.73 -3.00
C ALA A 191 -11.96 -5.04 -4.23
N ILE A 192 -11.03 -4.08 -4.02
CA ILE A 192 -10.43 -3.28 -5.09
C ILE A 192 -9.73 -4.17 -6.12
N GLN A 193 -10.02 -3.92 -7.39
CA GLN A 193 -9.37 -4.57 -8.51
C GLN A 193 -8.02 -3.89 -8.79
N ILE A 194 -6.97 -4.67 -8.99
CA ILE A 194 -5.62 -4.15 -9.30
C ILE A 194 -5.63 -3.28 -10.57
N ASN A 195 -6.43 -3.64 -11.56
CA ASN A 195 -6.55 -2.83 -12.78
C ASN A 195 -7.13 -1.42 -12.54
N SER A 196 -7.97 -1.24 -11.51
CA SER A 196 -8.44 0.09 -11.12
C SER A 196 -7.32 0.93 -10.53
N LEU A 197 -6.42 0.33 -9.73
CA LEU A 197 -5.25 1.00 -9.17
C LEU A 197 -4.20 1.36 -10.24
N ARG A 198 -4.06 0.56 -11.30
CA ARG A 198 -3.13 0.83 -12.41
C ARG A 198 -3.45 2.08 -13.23
N ASN A 199 -4.56 2.74 -12.98
CA ASN A 199 -4.85 4.06 -13.55
C ASN A 199 -4.12 5.21 -12.82
N TYR A 200 -3.38 4.92 -11.75
CA TYR A 200 -2.72 5.91 -10.88
C TYR A 200 -1.21 5.72 -10.86
N ASN A 201 -0.49 6.84 -11.02
CA ASN A 201 0.96 6.80 -11.12
C ASN A 201 1.62 6.27 -9.84
N SER A 202 1.09 6.61 -8.66
CA SER A 202 1.65 6.12 -7.40
C SER A 202 1.57 4.59 -7.26
N PHE A 203 0.54 3.95 -7.84
CA PHE A 203 0.46 2.50 -7.86
C PHE A 203 1.38 1.88 -8.92
N ILE A 204 1.51 2.50 -10.10
CA ILE A 204 2.47 2.07 -11.13
C ILE A 204 3.89 2.14 -10.58
N ASP A 205 4.23 3.20 -9.85
CA ASP A 205 5.53 3.37 -9.21
C ASP A 205 5.79 2.25 -8.18
N PHE A 206 4.78 1.88 -7.40
CA PHE A 206 4.87 0.75 -6.48
C PHE A 206 5.11 -0.58 -7.22
N GLU A 207 4.34 -0.89 -8.28
CA GLU A 207 4.58 -2.10 -9.10
C GLU A 207 5.99 -2.11 -9.68
N ASN A 208 6.48 -0.97 -10.16
CA ASN A 208 7.83 -0.84 -10.71
C ASN A 208 8.92 -1.02 -9.62
N ASN A 209 8.70 -0.49 -8.41
CA ASN A 209 9.60 -0.73 -7.28
C ASN A 209 9.72 -2.23 -6.97
N ILE A 210 8.61 -2.97 -6.94
CA ILE A 210 8.63 -4.43 -6.73
C ILE A 210 9.37 -5.13 -7.87
N LYS A 211 9.04 -4.83 -9.13
CA LYS A 211 9.68 -5.44 -10.30
C LYS A 211 11.19 -5.21 -10.31
N SER A 212 11.63 -3.98 -9.97
CA SER A 212 13.06 -3.66 -9.85
C SER A 212 13.75 -4.54 -8.82
N VAL A 213 13.15 -4.70 -7.63
CA VAL A 213 13.71 -5.58 -6.59
C VAL A 213 13.71 -7.06 -7.02
N PHE A 214 12.67 -7.51 -7.72
CA PHE A 214 12.62 -8.88 -8.26
C PHE A 214 13.70 -9.13 -9.32
N GLN A 215 14.03 -8.11 -10.15
CA GLN A 215 15.16 -8.16 -11.08
C GLN A 215 16.51 -8.23 -10.34
N GLU A 216 16.69 -7.42 -9.28
CA GLU A 216 17.89 -7.48 -8.44
C GLU A 216 18.09 -8.84 -7.76
N LEU A 217 17.00 -9.56 -7.49
CA LEU A 217 17.00 -10.94 -6.95
C LEU A 217 17.09 -12.00 -8.05
N ASN A 218 17.21 -11.63 -9.33
CA ASN A 218 17.22 -12.51 -10.50
C ASN A 218 15.96 -13.40 -10.61
N LEU A 219 14.82 -12.94 -10.10
CA LEU A 219 13.53 -13.63 -10.20
C LEU A 219 12.82 -13.32 -11.53
N ILE A 220 12.99 -12.11 -12.06
CA ILE A 220 12.49 -11.67 -13.37
C ILE A 220 13.69 -11.39 -14.28
N PRO A 221 13.66 -11.82 -15.56
CA PRO A 221 14.70 -11.47 -16.51
C PRO A 221 14.80 -9.95 -16.69
N THR A 222 16.02 -9.41 -16.72
CA THR A 222 16.24 -8.03 -17.18
C THR A 222 15.91 -7.95 -18.67
N GLN A 223 14.94 -7.13 -19.03
CA GLN A 223 14.71 -6.82 -20.45
C GLN A 223 15.91 -6.01 -20.96
N ASN A 224 16.67 -6.59 -21.88
CA ASN A 224 17.74 -5.92 -22.63
C ASN A 224 17.13 -4.94 -23.64
#